data_aaffa91abb1c22994ed5f6a93294ac31
#
_entry.id   aaffa91abb1c22994ed5f6a93294ac31
#
_cell.length_a   1.000
_cell.length_b   1.000
_cell.length_c   1.000
_cell.angle_alpha   90.00
_cell.angle_beta   90.00
_cell.angle_gamma   90.00
#
_symmetry.space_group_name_H-M   'P 1'
#
loop_
_entity.id
_entity.type
_entity.pdbx_description
1 polymer ?
#
loop_
_entity_poly.entity_id
_entity_poly.type
_entity_poly.pdbx_seq_one_letter_code
_entity_poly.pdbx_strand_id
1 'polypeptide(L)'
;ALLEANNLLGCTFYEPYAGSAAVGLELIQRNRIGHLVLCEKDILLYAFWHCVFHETEALCDLIDTTPITIETWHQQLPYREMTRLEQAPLLELAFAGLFFNRTNFSGILKANPIGGLNQTSQYGIDCRFNKTKIIEIINRLSAFRGIVDIHWDDALQFMRTQNVRFLREH
;
A
#
# COMPACT_ATOMS: atom_id res chain seq x y z
N ALA A 1 17.82 6.85 16.85
CA ALA A 1 17.48 7.76 17.95
C ALA A 1 16.54 7.10 19.00
N LEU A 2 15.18 7.14 18.83
CA LEU A 2 14.26 6.61 19.86
C LEU A 2 14.44 5.10 20.12
N LEU A 3 14.51 4.26 19.09
CA LEU A 3 14.69 2.82 19.25
C LEU A 3 16.03 2.48 19.93
N GLU A 4 17.08 3.16 19.57
CA GLU A 4 18.42 3.01 20.20
C GLU A 4 18.40 3.44 21.66
N ALA A 5 17.83 4.60 21.96
CA ALA A 5 17.75 5.15 23.31
C ALA A 5 16.96 4.26 24.28
N ASN A 6 16.06 3.42 23.77
CA ASN A 6 15.22 2.52 24.56
C ASN A 6 15.63 1.03 24.40
N ASN A 7 16.75 0.73 23.77
CA ASN A 7 17.23 -0.65 23.50
C ASN A 7 16.22 -1.52 22.74
N LEU A 8 15.50 -0.92 21.78
CA LEU A 8 14.45 -1.57 20.98
C LEU A 8 14.91 -1.89 19.54
N LEU A 9 16.21 -1.90 19.26
CA LEU A 9 16.72 -2.35 17.97
C LEU A 9 16.36 -3.81 17.72
N GLY A 10 15.89 -4.12 16.50
CA GLY A 10 15.45 -5.46 16.13
C GLY A 10 14.08 -5.87 16.65
N CYS A 11 13.34 -4.97 17.29
CA CYS A 11 11.97 -5.24 17.75
C CYS A 11 10.98 -5.47 16.59
N THR A 12 9.79 -5.95 16.92
CA THR A 12 8.62 -5.88 16.03
C THR A 12 8.02 -4.48 16.10
N PHE A 13 7.85 -3.85 14.95
CA PHE A 13 7.24 -2.53 14.82
C PHE A 13 5.82 -2.64 14.25
N TYR A 14 4.85 -2.07 14.94
CA TYR A 14 3.46 -2.05 14.50
C TYR A 14 3.10 -0.69 13.94
N GLU A 15 2.57 -0.65 12.72
CA GLU A 15 2.04 0.56 12.07
C GLU A 15 0.52 0.36 11.84
N PRO A 16 -0.32 0.72 12.86
CA PRO A 16 -1.75 0.38 12.84
C PRO A 16 -2.58 1.26 11.90
N TYR A 17 -2.01 2.29 11.34
CA TYR A 17 -2.56 3.14 10.29
C TYR A 17 -1.54 3.18 9.16
N ALA A 18 -1.39 2.07 8.44
CA ALA A 18 -0.28 1.88 7.50
C ALA A 18 -0.19 2.97 6.43
N GLY A 19 -1.29 3.27 5.76
CA GLY A 19 -1.29 4.28 4.69
C GLY A 19 -0.14 4.06 3.71
N SER A 20 0.83 4.98 3.67
CA SER A 20 2.05 4.85 2.87
C SER A 20 3.12 3.93 3.49
N ALA A 21 2.93 3.43 4.70
CA ALA A 21 3.88 2.63 5.47
C ALA A 21 5.30 3.26 5.56
N ALA A 22 5.39 4.58 5.46
CA ALA A 22 6.67 5.27 5.28
C ALA A 22 7.63 5.06 6.45
N VAL A 23 7.11 5.03 7.68
CA VAL A 23 7.94 4.87 8.88
C VAL A 23 8.45 3.44 9.01
N GLY A 24 7.56 2.45 8.93
CA GLY A 24 7.91 1.03 9.02
C GLY A 24 8.87 0.59 7.92
N LEU A 25 8.61 1.01 6.67
CA LEU A 25 9.47 0.71 5.54
C LEU A 25 10.87 1.34 5.66
N GLU A 26 10.96 2.57 6.14
CA GLU A 26 12.26 3.21 6.39
C GLU A 26 13.05 2.49 7.50
N LEU A 27 12.37 2.10 8.58
CA LEU A 27 12.99 1.40 9.69
C LEU A 27 13.52 0.02 9.27
N ILE A 28 12.74 -0.74 8.49
CA ILE A 28 13.14 -2.08 8.05
C ILE A 28 14.30 -2.02 7.03
N GLN A 29 14.25 -1.08 6.08
CA GLN A 29 15.33 -0.87 5.11
C GLN A 29 16.66 -0.45 5.77
N ARG A 30 16.59 0.20 6.92
CA ARG A 30 17.77 0.58 7.73
C ARG A 30 18.18 -0.46 8.76
N ASN A 31 17.58 -1.64 8.75
CA ASN A 31 17.83 -2.71 9.74
C ASN A 31 17.65 -2.24 11.20
N ARG A 32 16.67 -1.36 11.45
CA ARG A 32 16.37 -0.84 12.80
C ARG A 32 15.34 -1.69 13.53
N ILE A 33 14.52 -2.42 12.80
CA ILE A 33 13.51 -3.34 13.30
C ILE A 33 13.72 -4.73 12.67
N GLY A 34 13.33 -5.78 13.36
CA GLY A 34 13.44 -7.16 12.88
C GLY A 34 12.16 -7.65 12.19
N HIS A 35 11.02 -7.04 12.51
CA HIS A 35 9.73 -7.40 11.95
C HIS A 35 8.82 -6.17 11.83
N LEU A 36 8.04 -6.09 10.77
CA LEU A 36 7.08 -5.01 10.52
C LEU A 36 5.66 -5.58 10.40
N VAL A 37 4.74 -5.02 11.17
CA VAL A 37 3.33 -5.40 11.12
C VAL A 37 2.52 -4.19 10.70
N LEU A 38 1.91 -4.26 9.52
CA LEU A 38 1.06 -3.23 8.95
C LEU A 38 -0.41 -3.58 9.19
N CYS A 39 -1.20 -2.62 9.60
CA CYS A 39 -2.66 -2.74 9.62
C CYS A 39 -3.28 -1.60 8.82
N GLU A 40 -4.18 -1.96 7.91
CA GLU A 40 -4.84 -1.01 7.02
C GLU A 40 -6.33 -1.35 6.89
N LYS A 41 -7.17 -0.34 7.01
CA LYS A 41 -8.62 -0.48 6.90
C LYS A 41 -9.15 -0.27 5.48
N ASP A 42 -8.49 0.59 4.69
CA ASP A 42 -8.84 0.81 3.29
C ASP A 42 -8.48 -0.43 2.47
N ILE A 43 -9.48 -1.01 1.81
CA ILE A 43 -9.34 -2.27 1.09
C ILE A 43 -8.33 -2.18 -0.07
N LEU A 44 -8.26 -1.02 -0.75
CA LEU A 44 -7.35 -0.83 -1.88
C LEU A 44 -5.90 -0.69 -1.41
N LEU A 45 -5.68 0.00 -0.28
CA LEU A 45 -4.34 0.13 0.30
C LEU A 45 -3.87 -1.18 0.92
N TYR A 46 -4.76 -1.90 1.62
CA TYR A 46 -4.46 -3.24 2.10
C TYR A 46 -4.05 -4.17 0.95
N ALA A 47 -4.88 -4.24 -0.10
CA ALA A 47 -4.61 -5.08 -1.27
C ALA A 47 -3.27 -4.72 -1.93
N PHE A 48 -2.97 -3.42 -2.06
CA PHE A 48 -1.68 -2.95 -2.60
C PHE A 48 -0.51 -3.50 -1.80
N TRP A 49 -0.50 -3.31 -0.47
CA TRP A 49 0.60 -3.81 0.36
C TRP A 49 0.68 -5.33 0.37
N HIS A 50 -0.45 -6.02 0.36
CA HIS A 50 -0.47 -7.47 0.24
C HIS A 50 0.22 -7.93 -1.05
N CYS A 51 -0.17 -7.37 -2.20
CA CYS A 51 0.40 -7.78 -3.48
C CYS A 51 1.88 -7.36 -3.65
N VAL A 52 2.32 -6.25 -3.05
CA VAL A 52 3.74 -5.87 -3.03
C VAL A 52 4.61 -6.99 -2.46
N PHE A 53 4.15 -7.68 -1.41
CA PHE A 53 4.95 -8.70 -0.73
C PHE A 53 4.63 -10.13 -1.16
N HIS A 54 3.42 -10.43 -1.62
CA HIS A 54 2.97 -11.80 -1.88
C HIS A 54 2.68 -12.10 -3.35
N GLU A 55 2.34 -11.09 -4.16
CA GLU A 55 2.02 -11.21 -5.58
C GLU A 55 2.84 -10.22 -6.43
N THR A 56 4.10 -10.04 -6.06
CA THR A 56 5.01 -9.00 -6.60
C THR A 56 5.09 -9.02 -8.13
N GLU A 57 5.34 -10.18 -8.73
CA GLU A 57 5.51 -10.33 -10.18
C GLU A 57 4.23 -9.98 -10.92
N ALA A 58 3.10 -10.55 -10.49
CA ALA A 58 1.80 -10.28 -11.09
C ALA A 58 1.42 -8.79 -11.01
N LEU A 59 1.70 -8.13 -9.86
CA LEU A 59 1.46 -6.70 -9.71
C LEU A 59 2.36 -5.87 -10.64
N CYS A 60 3.63 -6.22 -10.76
CA CYS A 60 4.56 -5.55 -11.67
C CYS A 60 4.14 -5.70 -13.14
N ASP A 61 3.73 -6.89 -13.55
CA ASP A 61 3.24 -7.15 -14.92
C ASP A 61 1.98 -6.34 -15.22
N LEU A 62 1.04 -6.28 -14.28
CA LEU A 62 -0.18 -5.49 -14.44
C LEU A 62 0.12 -3.98 -14.54
N ILE A 63 1.07 -3.47 -13.76
CA ILE A 63 1.55 -2.09 -13.85
C ILE A 63 2.18 -1.82 -15.21
N ASP A 64 3.03 -2.71 -15.69
CA ASP A 64 3.77 -2.52 -16.94
C ASP A 64 2.85 -2.52 -18.14
N THR A 65 1.91 -3.46 -18.19
CA THR A 65 1.04 -3.69 -19.36
C THR A 65 -0.16 -2.73 -19.43
N THR A 66 -0.61 -2.15 -18.31
CA THR A 66 -1.81 -1.30 -18.29
C THR A 66 -1.51 0.13 -18.74
N PRO A 67 -2.22 0.68 -19.75
CA PRO A 67 -2.08 2.08 -20.16
C PRO A 67 -2.56 3.05 -19.05
N ILE A 68 -1.89 4.19 -18.90
CA ILE A 68 -2.28 5.22 -17.93
C ILE A 68 -3.08 6.31 -18.64
N THR A 69 -4.37 6.07 -18.78
CA THR A 69 -5.30 6.94 -19.53
C THR A 69 -6.59 7.19 -18.76
N ILE A 70 -7.40 8.11 -19.25
CA ILE A 70 -8.74 8.39 -18.70
C ILE A 70 -9.68 7.18 -18.88
N GLU A 71 -9.54 6.44 -19.97
CA GLU A 71 -10.31 5.21 -20.21
C GLU A 71 -10.00 4.18 -19.12
N THR A 72 -8.73 3.97 -18.81
CA THR A 72 -8.31 3.09 -17.71
C THR A 72 -8.84 3.62 -16.38
N TRP A 73 -8.79 4.95 -16.15
CA TRP A 73 -9.31 5.56 -14.92
C TRP A 73 -10.81 5.27 -14.74
N HIS A 74 -11.61 5.35 -15.81
CA HIS A 74 -13.03 4.98 -15.77
C HIS A 74 -13.23 3.49 -15.48
N GLN A 75 -12.39 2.61 -16.04
CA GLN A 75 -12.44 1.17 -15.79
C GLN A 75 -12.12 0.83 -14.32
N GLN A 76 -11.29 1.63 -13.65
CA GLN A 76 -10.95 1.42 -12.23
C GLN A 76 -12.05 1.93 -11.27
N LEU A 77 -12.96 2.81 -11.68
CA LEU A 77 -13.96 3.42 -10.79
C LEU A 77 -14.77 2.44 -9.94
N PRO A 78 -15.23 1.27 -10.45
CA PRO A 78 -16.00 0.33 -9.65
C PRO A 78 -15.28 -0.14 -8.37
N TYR A 79 -13.95 -0.23 -8.40
CA TYR A 79 -13.15 -0.69 -7.25
C TYR A 79 -13.20 0.27 -6.05
N ARG A 80 -13.53 1.55 -6.27
CA ARG A 80 -13.68 2.54 -5.18
C ARG A 80 -14.83 2.26 -4.23
N GLU A 81 -15.85 1.55 -4.71
CA GLU A 81 -17.07 1.26 -3.97
C GLU A 81 -17.05 -0.14 -3.32
N MET A 82 -15.97 -0.89 -3.53
CA MET A 82 -15.81 -2.21 -2.95
C MET A 82 -15.45 -2.11 -1.47
N THR A 83 -16.10 -2.94 -0.66
CA THR A 83 -15.96 -2.94 0.80
C THR A 83 -15.61 -4.33 1.36
N ARG A 84 -15.52 -5.34 0.49
CA ARG A 84 -15.19 -6.72 0.84
C ARG A 84 -14.22 -7.31 -0.17
N LEU A 85 -13.29 -8.12 0.31
CA LEU A 85 -12.23 -8.71 -0.53
C LEU A 85 -12.78 -9.70 -1.59
N GLU A 86 -13.92 -10.31 -1.31
CA GLU A 86 -14.54 -11.29 -2.23
C GLU A 86 -15.20 -10.64 -3.47
N GLN A 87 -15.32 -9.33 -3.50
CA GLN A 87 -15.98 -8.60 -4.59
C GLN A 87 -15.14 -8.50 -5.86
N ALA A 88 -13.80 -8.61 -5.74
CA ALA A 88 -12.87 -8.59 -6.86
C ALA A 88 -11.57 -9.33 -6.51
N PRO A 89 -10.79 -9.77 -7.53
CA PRO A 89 -9.44 -10.28 -7.31
C PRO A 89 -8.57 -9.27 -6.57
N LEU A 90 -7.78 -9.76 -5.60
CA LEU A 90 -6.93 -8.90 -4.77
C LEU A 90 -5.93 -8.08 -5.59
N LEU A 91 -5.42 -8.67 -6.67
CA LEU A 91 -4.51 -8.02 -7.59
C LEU A 91 -5.14 -6.80 -8.30
N GLU A 92 -6.41 -6.90 -8.68
CA GLU A 92 -7.15 -5.79 -9.29
C GLU A 92 -7.40 -4.65 -8.30
N LEU A 93 -7.76 -4.99 -7.05
CA LEU A 93 -7.89 -4.02 -5.97
C LEU A 93 -6.55 -3.32 -5.68
N ALA A 94 -5.45 -4.06 -5.64
CA ALA A 94 -4.10 -3.54 -5.44
C ALA A 94 -3.70 -2.54 -6.53
N PHE A 95 -3.94 -2.92 -7.79
CA PHE A 95 -3.66 -2.04 -8.91
C PHE A 95 -4.53 -0.78 -8.87
N ALA A 96 -5.83 -0.90 -8.60
CA ALA A 96 -6.72 0.24 -8.47
C ALA A 96 -6.26 1.23 -7.38
N GLY A 97 -5.82 0.73 -6.22
CA GLY A 97 -5.27 1.55 -5.14
C GLY A 97 -4.04 2.35 -5.58
N LEU A 98 -3.06 1.67 -6.18
CA LEU A 98 -1.88 2.32 -6.74
C LEU A 98 -2.26 3.32 -7.84
N PHE A 99 -3.14 2.91 -8.76
CA PHE A 99 -3.55 3.71 -9.89
C PHE A 99 -4.17 5.03 -9.43
N PHE A 100 -5.15 5.00 -8.55
CA PHE A 100 -5.77 6.22 -8.02
C PHE A 100 -4.80 7.07 -7.20
N ASN A 101 -3.95 6.46 -6.40
CA ASN A 101 -2.95 7.21 -5.64
C ASN A 101 -2.01 8.01 -6.56
N ARG A 102 -1.65 7.46 -7.71
CA ARG A 102 -0.72 8.11 -8.65
C ARG A 102 -1.39 9.01 -9.66
N THR A 103 -2.64 8.78 -10.01
CA THR A 103 -3.36 9.50 -11.07
C THR A 103 -4.33 10.55 -10.55
N ASN A 104 -4.76 10.48 -9.29
CA ASN A 104 -5.69 11.44 -8.71
C ASN A 104 -5.00 12.64 -8.08
N PHE A 105 -5.75 13.73 -8.00
CA PHE A 105 -5.30 14.94 -7.33
C PHE A 105 -4.89 14.65 -5.87
N SER A 106 -3.69 15.10 -5.50
CA SER A 106 -3.06 14.89 -4.18
C SER A 106 -2.96 13.43 -3.73
N GLY A 107 -3.13 12.45 -4.62
CA GLY A 107 -3.08 11.03 -4.27
C GLY A 107 -4.29 10.53 -3.47
N ILE A 108 -5.36 11.32 -3.41
CA ILE A 108 -6.60 10.94 -2.72
C ILE A 108 -7.38 9.97 -3.61
N LEU A 109 -7.63 8.75 -3.12
CA LEU A 109 -8.24 7.67 -3.89
C LEU A 109 -9.60 8.05 -4.49
N LYS A 110 -10.39 8.85 -3.78
CA LYS A 110 -11.74 9.31 -4.21
C LYS A 110 -11.74 10.68 -4.91
N ALA A 111 -10.59 11.26 -5.19
CA ALA A 111 -10.51 12.53 -5.91
C ALA A 111 -10.68 12.35 -7.44
N ASN A 112 -10.79 13.48 -8.13
CA ASN A 112 -10.76 13.52 -9.59
C ASN A 112 -9.35 13.31 -10.14
N PRO A 113 -9.21 12.86 -11.41
CA PRO A 113 -7.91 12.65 -12.02
C PRO A 113 -7.16 13.97 -12.22
N ILE A 114 -5.84 13.89 -12.17
CA ILE A 114 -4.96 15.00 -12.56
C ILE A 114 -5.26 15.34 -14.02
N GLY A 115 -5.34 16.62 -14.33
CA GLY A 115 -5.70 17.08 -15.67
C GLY A 115 -7.22 17.22 -15.90
N GLY A 116 -8.04 16.70 -14.96
CA GLY A 116 -9.49 16.63 -15.08
C GLY A 116 -9.94 15.55 -16.07
N LEU A 117 -11.26 15.36 -16.19
CA LEU A 117 -11.83 14.34 -17.07
C LEU A 117 -11.54 14.60 -18.56
N ASN A 118 -11.42 15.85 -18.96
CA ASN A 118 -11.14 16.24 -20.34
C ASN A 118 -9.65 16.38 -20.66
N GLN A 119 -8.78 16.17 -19.68
CA GLN A 119 -7.31 16.26 -19.81
C GLN A 119 -6.84 17.56 -20.48
N THR A 120 -7.45 18.69 -20.11
CA THR A 120 -7.18 20.00 -20.71
C THR A 120 -6.15 20.82 -19.94
N SER A 121 -5.66 20.34 -18.81
CA SER A 121 -4.65 21.05 -18.02
C SER A 121 -3.21 20.76 -18.50
N GLN A 122 -2.27 21.55 -18.01
CA GLN A 122 -0.83 21.42 -18.34
C GLN A 122 -0.27 20.04 -17.94
N TYR A 123 -0.81 19.39 -16.90
CA TYR A 123 -0.36 18.10 -16.42
C TYR A 123 -1.42 17.04 -16.73
N GLY A 124 -1.01 15.99 -17.43
CA GLY A 124 -1.84 14.82 -17.72
C GLY A 124 -1.95 13.83 -16.55
N ILE A 125 -2.86 12.90 -16.69
CA ILE A 125 -3.14 11.85 -15.70
C ILE A 125 -1.92 11.00 -15.35
N ASP A 126 -1.01 10.84 -16.30
CA ASP A 126 0.20 10.00 -16.22
C ASP A 126 1.41 10.71 -15.58
N CYS A 127 1.34 12.03 -15.34
CA CYS A 127 2.48 12.86 -14.94
C CYS A 127 3.20 12.39 -13.67
N ARG A 128 2.54 11.63 -12.79
CA ARG A 128 3.11 11.04 -11.58
C ARG A 128 3.24 9.51 -11.63
N PHE A 129 2.90 8.87 -12.75
CA PHE A 129 2.89 7.43 -12.90
C PHE A 129 4.13 6.94 -13.67
N ASN A 130 5.28 6.98 -13.04
CA ASN A 130 6.51 6.42 -13.61
C ASN A 130 6.56 4.90 -13.35
N LYS A 131 6.12 4.09 -14.31
CA LYS A 131 6.05 2.62 -14.22
C LYS A 131 7.37 2.00 -13.82
N THR A 132 8.44 2.33 -14.53
CA THR A 132 9.79 1.77 -14.27
C THR A 132 10.21 1.99 -12.82
N LYS A 133 10.08 3.22 -12.33
CA LYS A 133 10.45 3.54 -10.95
C LYS A 133 9.55 2.86 -9.91
N ILE A 134 8.25 2.74 -10.19
CA ILE A 134 7.29 2.06 -9.31
C ILE A 134 7.65 0.57 -9.21
N ILE A 135 7.86 -0.09 -10.33
CA ILE A 135 8.24 -1.51 -10.40
C ILE A 135 9.57 -1.76 -9.69
N GLU A 136 10.57 -0.89 -9.89
CA GLU A 136 11.86 -0.98 -9.20
C GLU A 136 11.69 -0.92 -7.67
N ILE A 137 10.85 0.01 -7.17
CA ILE A 137 10.59 0.14 -5.74
C ILE A 137 9.85 -1.10 -5.21
N ILE A 138 8.82 -1.60 -5.91
CA ILE A 138 8.07 -2.79 -5.52
C ILE A 138 9.01 -4.00 -5.42
N ASN A 139 9.85 -4.24 -6.44
CA ASN A 139 10.82 -5.34 -6.44
C ASN A 139 11.81 -5.22 -5.26
N ARG A 140 12.28 -4.03 -4.95
CA ARG A 140 13.16 -3.82 -3.78
C ARG A 140 12.46 -4.10 -2.46
N LEU A 141 11.20 -3.67 -2.31
CA LEU A 141 10.42 -3.91 -1.09
C LEU A 141 10.06 -5.38 -0.91
N SER A 142 9.81 -6.12 -1.98
CA SER A 142 9.45 -7.54 -1.92
C SER A 142 10.54 -8.42 -1.27
N ALA A 143 11.78 -7.94 -1.22
CA ALA A 143 12.86 -8.63 -0.50
C ALA A 143 12.59 -8.79 1.01
N PHE A 144 11.71 -7.96 1.58
CA PHE A 144 11.33 -8.00 3.00
C PHE A 144 10.10 -8.89 3.28
N ARG A 145 9.57 -9.63 2.29
CA ARG A 145 8.35 -10.46 2.42
C ARG A 145 8.33 -11.40 3.63
N GLY A 146 9.49 -11.88 4.06
CA GLY A 146 9.59 -12.82 5.19
C GLY A 146 9.51 -12.18 6.58
N ILE A 147 9.53 -10.86 6.66
CA ILE A 147 9.53 -10.08 7.91
C ILE A 147 8.51 -8.93 7.90
N VAL A 148 7.52 -9.00 7.01
CA VAL A 148 6.40 -8.05 6.95
C VAL A 148 5.09 -8.81 6.96
N ASP A 149 4.24 -8.51 7.95
CA ASP A 149 2.85 -8.97 8.01
C ASP A 149 1.90 -7.83 7.70
N ILE A 150 0.78 -8.15 7.04
CA ILE A 150 -0.22 -7.17 6.66
C ILE A 150 -1.60 -7.65 7.08
N HIS A 151 -2.32 -6.80 7.80
CA HIS A 151 -3.66 -7.08 8.30
C HIS A 151 -4.69 -6.11 7.73
N TRP A 152 -5.80 -6.63 7.25
CA TRP A 152 -6.97 -5.85 6.89
C TRP A 152 -7.91 -5.77 8.08
N ASP A 153 -7.83 -4.67 8.83
CA ASP A 153 -8.61 -4.50 10.05
C ASP A 153 -8.74 -3.01 10.42
N ASP A 154 -9.64 -2.72 11.34
CA ASP A 154 -9.69 -1.43 12.02
C ASP A 154 -8.53 -1.33 13.02
N ALA A 155 -7.80 -0.22 12.97
CA ALA A 155 -6.59 -0.03 13.80
C ALA A 155 -6.83 -0.20 15.30
N LEU A 156 -7.97 0.28 15.82
CA LEU A 156 -8.28 0.16 17.25
C LEU A 156 -8.61 -1.28 17.64
N GLN A 157 -9.35 -1.99 16.79
CA GLN A 157 -9.65 -3.39 17.00
C GLN A 157 -8.38 -4.24 16.91
N PHE A 158 -7.55 -3.99 15.91
CA PHE A 158 -6.26 -4.64 15.74
C PHE A 158 -5.36 -4.45 16.99
N MET A 159 -5.17 -3.22 17.46
CA MET A 159 -4.35 -2.95 18.64
C MET A 159 -4.87 -3.64 19.91
N ARG A 160 -6.20 -3.72 20.09
CA ARG A 160 -6.79 -4.44 21.21
C ARG A 160 -6.46 -5.93 21.19
N THR A 161 -6.50 -6.56 20.02
CA THR A 161 -6.16 -7.98 19.86
C THR A 161 -4.68 -8.25 20.10
N GLN A 162 -3.79 -7.35 19.68
CA GLN A 162 -2.35 -7.47 19.95
C GLN A 162 -2.03 -7.33 21.44
N ASN A 163 -2.63 -6.37 22.15
CA ASN A 163 -2.44 -6.21 23.60
C ASN A 163 -2.88 -7.45 24.39
N VAL A 164 -3.98 -8.11 23.99
CA VAL A 164 -4.43 -9.36 24.64
C VAL A 164 -3.45 -10.52 24.40
N ARG A 165 -2.84 -10.60 23.22
CA ARG A 165 -1.78 -11.57 22.91
C ARG A 165 -0.56 -11.35 23.81
N PHE A 166 -0.05 -10.12 23.84
CA PHE A 166 1.11 -9.75 24.66
C PHE A 166 0.92 -10.11 26.13
N LEU A 167 -0.26 -9.83 26.70
CA LEU A 167 -0.59 -10.15 28.09
C LEU A 167 -0.77 -11.66 28.39
N ARG A 168 -0.97 -12.49 27.35
CA ARG A 168 -1.09 -13.96 27.51
C ARG A 168 0.23 -14.68 27.37
N GLU A 169 1.20 -14.09 26.71
CA GLU A 169 2.51 -14.69 26.42
C GLU A 169 3.59 -14.29 27.46
N HIS A 170 3.28 -13.40 28.42
CA HIS A 170 4.13 -12.89 29.49
C HIS A 170 3.41 -12.97 30.84
#